data_17b299bbf68a2dfd0ab0e71e7891f16f
#
_entry.id   17b299bbf68a2dfd0ab0e71e7891f16f
#
_cell.length_a   1.000
_cell.length_b   1.000
_cell.length_c   1.000
_cell.angle_alpha   90.00
_cell.angle_beta   90.00
_cell.angle_gamma   90.00
#
_symmetry.space_group_name_H-M   'P 1'
#
loop_
_entity.id
_entity.type
_entity.pdbx_description
1 polymer ?
#
loop_
_entity_poly.entity_id
_entity_poly.type
_entity_poly.pdbx_seq_one_letter_code
_entity_poly.pdbx_strand_id
1 'polypeptide(L)'
;MKKLGIILLLAGTVAFGQNKKTGWDAAKLKGKVKTYRILDYRFDEQGKPFRGNSELLTEFNPKGRTTKMQVNNNGVLMSYHDTYNDQGYLIESVSKDEENKTLSTNLYEYDAQGNRIRHDLLTNKGDIFMSTFSKYNDKQQLIEKSNCVGGVCDDKSVFTYDDKGYLIREDKYKKDSLTSKTLYKNDEKGNPLERLTYDATDKLIKKVTSTYDKEGNETENVVYKEDGTVAQKKNYTYQYDKKKNWIKKTESENGEPYLIIEQKFEYYK
;
A
#
# COMPACT_ATOMS: atom_id res chain seq x y z
N MET A 1 2.45 27.48 -0.20
CA MET A 1 1.32 26.58 0.17
C MET A 1 1.92 25.34 0.81
N LYS A 2 1.74 25.16 2.13
CA LYS A 2 2.25 23.99 2.87
C LYS A 2 1.55 22.76 2.29
N LYS A 3 2.28 21.92 1.54
CA LYS A 3 1.79 20.60 1.13
C LYS A 3 1.53 19.82 2.41
N LEU A 4 0.27 19.62 2.74
CA LEU A 4 -0.16 18.76 3.84
C LEU A 4 0.28 17.34 3.45
N GLY A 5 1.41 16.94 3.97
CA GLY A 5 1.90 15.57 3.78
C GLY A 5 1.06 14.66 4.65
N ILE A 6 -0.03 14.18 4.08
CA ILE A 6 -0.62 12.94 4.54
C ILE A 6 0.49 11.90 4.32
N ILE A 7 1.07 11.38 5.41
CA ILE A 7 1.57 10.03 5.33
C ILE A 7 0.31 9.23 5.01
N LEU A 8 0.06 9.05 3.71
CA LEU A 8 -0.68 7.88 3.29
C LEU A 8 0.18 6.76 3.85
N LEU A 9 -0.19 6.31 5.04
CA LEU A 9 0.21 5.01 5.48
C LEU A 9 0.05 4.15 4.25
N LEU A 10 1.16 3.72 3.70
CA LEU A 10 1.26 2.47 2.99
C LEU A 10 0.83 1.37 3.96
N ALA A 11 -0.44 1.46 4.40
CA ALA A 11 -1.22 0.30 4.75
C ALA A 11 -1.16 -0.52 3.49
N GLY A 12 -0.19 -1.41 3.46
CA GLY A 12 0.26 -2.28 2.44
C GLY A 12 -0.32 -1.99 1.05
N THR A 13 0.53 -1.80 0.06
CA THR A 13 0.24 -2.36 -1.25
C THR A 13 -0.30 -3.74 -0.94
N VAL A 14 -1.62 -3.89 -1.01
CA VAL A 14 -2.27 -5.18 -0.86
C VAL A 14 -1.67 -6.03 -1.96
N ALA A 15 -0.71 -6.87 -1.62
CA ALA A 15 -0.29 -7.92 -2.51
C ALA A 15 -1.51 -8.81 -2.66
N PHE A 16 -2.21 -8.61 -3.76
CA PHE A 16 -3.35 -9.40 -4.15
C PHE A 16 -2.88 -10.82 -4.40
N GLY A 17 -3.57 -11.76 -3.78
CA GLY A 17 -3.32 -13.19 -3.95
C GLY A 17 -2.20 -13.72 -3.09
N GLN A 18 -2.55 -14.34 -1.98
CA GLN A 18 -2.00 -15.57 -1.44
C GLN A 18 -2.42 -15.79 0.02
N ASN A 19 -2.69 -17.06 0.32
CA ASN A 19 -3.00 -17.68 1.59
C ASN A 19 -2.37 -17.02 2.83
N LYS A 20 -3.20 -16.83 3.88
CA LYS A 20 -2.82 -16.58 5.29
C LYS A 20 -1.64 -15.61 5.47
N LYS A 21 -1.75 -14.40 4.90
CA LYS A 21 -0.71 -13.40 5.14
C LYS A 21 -0.79 -12.95 6.59
N THR A 22 0.29 -13.18 7.31
CA THR A 22 0.51 -12.57 8.62
C THR A 22 0.69 -11.05 8.47
N GLY A 23 0.62 -10.33 9.55
CA GLY A 23 0.98 -8.91 9.54
C GLY A 23 2.43 -8.67 9.08
N TRP A 24 3.34 -9.63 9.34
CA TRP A 24 4.71 -9.59 8.82
C TRP A 24 4.74 -9.65 7.29
N ASP A 25 3.96 -10.56 6.68
CA ASP A 25 3.90 -10.69 5.22
C ASP A 25 3.27 -9.44 4.59
N ALA A 26 2.20 -8.92 5.20
CA ALA A 26 1.54 -7.71 4.74
C ALA A 26 2.49 -6.49 4.75
N ALA A 27 3.33 -6.39 5.78
CA ALA A 27 4.33 -5.35 5.91
C ALA A 27 5.68 -5.70 5.23
N LYS A 28 5.79 -6.84 4.55
CA LYS A 28 7.02 -7.37 3.91
C LYS A 28 8.21 -7.45 4.87
N LEU A 29 7.95 -7.76 6.15
CA LEU A 29 8.98 -7.83 7.19
C LEU A 29 9.73 -9.16 7.15
N LYS A 30 11.03 -9.11 7.41
CA LYS A 30 11.92 -10.27 7.50
C LYS A 30 12.24 -10.57 8.96
N GLY A 31 12.20 -11.85 9.32
CA GLY A 31 12.40 -12.32 10.70
C GLY A 31 11.14 -12.19 11.55
N LYS A 32 11.25 -12.65 12.80
CA LYS A 32 10.15 -12.64 13.75
C LYS A 32 10.08 -11.27 14.45
N VAL A 33 9.48 -10.29 13.80
CA VAL A 33 9.33 -8.92 14.36
C VAL A 33 8.30 -8.94 15.49
N LYS A 34 8.66 -8.42 16.67
CA LYS A 34 7.77 -8.24 17.82
C LYS A 34 7.05 -6.91 17.73
N THR A 35 7.82 -5.83 17.52
CA THR A 35 7.30 -4.48 17.30
C THR A 35 8.01 -3.82 16.14
N TYR A 36 7.32 -2.96 15.43
CA TYR A 36 7.98 -2.00 14.57
C TYR A 36 7.32 -0.63 14.67
N ARG A 37 8.15 0.39 14.57
CA ARG A 37 7.75 1.79 14.67
C ARG A 37 8.24 2.53 13.46
N ILE A 38 7.36 3.30 12.81
CA ILE A 38 7.70 4.19 11.69
C ILE A 38 7.69 5.63 12.20
N LEU A 39 8.72 6.38 11.86
CA LEU A 39 8.91 7.78 12.21
C LEU A 39 9.22 8.57 10.94
N ASP A 40 8.64 9.76 10.77
CA ASP A 40 9.01 10.66 9.69
C ASP A 40 9.89 11.81 10.16
N TYR A 41 10.72 12.30 9.23
CA TYR A 41 11.52 13.51 9.40
C TYR A 41 11.38 14.37 8.15
N ARG A 42 11.27 15.65 8.35
CA ARG A 42 11.20 16.68 7.31
C ARG A 42 12.49 17.50 7.34
N PHE A 43 12.68 18.33 6.34
CA PHE A 43 13.82 19.24 6.28
C PHE A 43 13.35 20.68 6.48
N ASP A 44 14.10 21.46 7.25
CA ASP A 44 13.92 22.90 7.40
C ASP A 44 14.50 23.66 6.19
N GLU A 45 14.41 24.99 6.22
CA GLU A 45 14.91 25.85 5.13
C GLU A 45 16.44 25.80 4.98
N GLN A 46 17.17 25.35 6.01
CA GLN A 46 18.60 25.15 6.01
C GLN A 46 19.01 23.73 5.58
N GLY A 47 18.06 22.88 5.21
CA GLY A 47 18.29 21.49 4.82
C GLY A 47 18.61 20.55 5.99
N LYS A 48 18.34 20.95 7.25
CA LYS A 48 18.54 20.12 8.43
C LYS A 48 17.28 19.29 8.71
N PRO A 49 17.43 17.97 8.93
CA PRO A 49 16.29 17.12 9.25
C PRO A 49 15.75 17.38 10.66
N PHE A 50 14.43 17.46 10.80
CA PHE A 50 13.72 17.53 12.08
C PHE A 50 12.60 16.50 12.13
N ARG A 51 12.26 16.06 13.33
CA ARG A 51 11.19 15.08 13.57
C ARG A 51 9.84 15.61 13.08
N GLY A 52 9.17 14.84 12.21
CA GLY A 52 7.79 15.09 11.81
C GLY A 52 6.80 14.69 12.91
N ASN A 53 5.53 14.97 12.65
CA ASN A 53 4.45 14.76 13.62
C ASN A 53 3.67 13.46 13.39
N SER A 54 4.22 12.54 12.58
CA SER A 54 3.54 11.28 12.31
C SER A 54 4.34 10.10 12.86
N GLU A 55 3.63 9.16 13.40
CA GLU A 55 4.17 7.92 13.96
C GLU A 55 3.20 6.76 13.75
N LEU A 56 3.71 5.61 13.35
CA LEU A 56 3.00 4.34 13.39
C LEU A 56 3.72 3.41 14.38
N LEU A 57 2.98 2.77 15.26
CA LEU A 57 3.44 1.64 16.08
C LEU A 57 2.60 0.41 15.74
N THR A 58 3.26 -0.70 15.45
CA THR A 58 2.60 -2.00 15.26
C THR A 58 3.28 -3.05 16.15
N GLU A 59 2.47 -3.85 16.84
CA GLU A 59 2.90 -4.99 17.64
C GLU A 59 2.33 -6.27 17.03
N PHE A 60 3.12 -7.34 17.08
CA PHE A 60 2.74 -8.65 16.55
C PHE A 60 2.85 -9.72 17.64
N ASN A 61 2.05 -10.78 17.54
CA ASN A 61 2.27 -11.98 18.32
C ASN A 61 3.37 -12.86 17.68
N PRO A 62 3.86 -13.93 18.35
CA PRO A 62 4.90 -14.80 17.80
C PRO A 62 4.54 -15.53 16.49
N LYS A 63 3.27 -15.51 16.07
CA LYS A 63 2.76 -16.05 14.80
C LYS A 63 2.67 -14.96 13.71
N GLY A 64 3.09 -13.72 14.00
CA GLY A 64 3.10 -12.60 13.07
C GLY A 64 1.75 -11.93 12.85
N ARG A 65 0.73 -12.21 13.67
CA ARG A 65 -0.55 -11.50 13.62
C ARG A 65 -0.41 -10.18 14.37
N THR A 66 -0.98 -9.12 13.80
CA THR A 66 -1.07 -7.81 14.47
C THR A 66 -1.90 -7.95 15.74
N THR A 67 -1.37 -7.47 16.85
CA THR A 67 -2.08 -7.42 18.14
C THR A 67 -2.39 -6.00 18.57
N LYS A 68 -1.65 -5.02 18.02
CA LYS A 68 -1.86 -3.61 18.25
C LYS A 68 -1.35 -2.82 17.06
N MET A 69 -2.11 -1.84 16.63
CA MET A 69 -1.66 -0.82 15.68
C MET A 69 -2.15 0.54 16.15
N GLN A 70 -1.23 1.49 16.25
CA GLN A 70 -1.52 2.87 16.62
C GLN A 70 -0.89 3.81 15.61
N VAL A 71 -1.63 4.82 15.22
CA VAL A 71 -1.22 5.88 14.32
C VAL A 71 -1.39 7.20 15.03
N ASN A 72 -0.31 7.95 15.15
CA ASN A 72 -0.37 9.36 15.50
C ASN A 72 -0.13 10.18 14.23
N ASN A 73 -1.03 11.06 13.88
CA ASN A 73 -0.89 11.95 12.74
C ASN A 73 -1.21 13.38 13.16
N ASN A 74 -0.17 14.20 13.33
CA ASN A 74 -0.27 15.59 13.79
C ASN A 74 -1.03 15.74 15.13
N GLY A 75 -0.78 14.84 16.08
CA GLY A 75 -1.40 14.86 17.40
C GLY A 75 -2.75 14.14 17.46
N VAL A 76 -3.29 13.65 16.35
CA VAL A 76 -4.49 12.81 16.33
C VAL A 76 -4.07 11.36 16.45
N LEU A 77 -4.35 10.73 17.58
CA LEU A 77 -4.05 9.33 17.83
C LEU A 77 -5.25 8.46 17.41
N MET A 78 -4.98 7.44 16.62
CA MET A 78 -5.93 6.40 16.25
C MET A 78 -5.37 5.04 16.64
N SER A 79 -6.23 4.16 17.14
CA SER A 79 -5.91 2.75 17.40
C SER A 79 -6.74 1.84 16.51
N TYR A 80 -6.19 0.67 16.16
CA TYR A 80 -6.85 -0.34 15.36
C TYR A 80 -6.96 -1.63 16.16
N HIS A 81 -8.14 -2.23 16.14
CA HIS A 81 -8.49 -3.46 16.86
C HIS A 81 -8.90 -4.51 15.85
N ASP A 82 -8.05 -5.51 15.69
CA ASP A 82 -8.17 -6.55 14.67
C ASP A 82 -8.78 -7.83 15.27
N THR A 83 -9.79 -8.39 14.60
CA THR A 83 -10.40 -9.68 14.92
C THR A 83 -10.07 -10.69 13.82
N TYR A 84 -9.65 -11.89 14.21
CA TYR A 84 -9.28 -12.97 13.29
C TYR A 84 -10.21 -14.17 13.50
N ASN A 85 -10.55 -14.88 12.42
CA ASN A 85 -11.28 -16.14 12.51
C ASN A 85 -10.34 -17.29 12.92
N ASP A 86 -10.89 -18.50 13.15
CA ASP A 86 -10.14 -19.71 13.56
C ASP A 86 -9.08 -20.12 12.53
N GLN A 87 -9.31 -19.84 11.24
CA GLN A 87 -8.36 -20.09 10.16
C GLN A 87 -7.22 -19.06 10.15
N GLY A 88 -7.36 -17.95 10.89
CA GLY A 88 -6.38 -16.88 11.02
C GLY A 88 -6.47 -15.77 10.00
N TYR A 89 -7.58 -15.65 9.30
CA TYR A 89 -7.86 -14.51 8.43
C TYR A 89 -8.40 -13.34 9.26
N LEU A 90 -7.95 -12.12 8.95
CA LEU A 90 -8.48 -10.88 9.51
C LEU A 90 -9.91 -10.69 8.98
N ILE A 91 -10.91 -10.75 9.86
CA ILE A 91 -12.33 -10.61 9.47
C ILE A 91 -12.90 -9.23 9.82
N GLU A 92 -12.29 -8.54 10.78
CA GLU A 92 -12.70 -7.21 11.21
C GLU A 92 -11.51 -6.38 11.66
N SER A 93 -11.52 -5.08 11.38
CA SER A 93 -10.58 -4.10 11.92
C SER A 93 -11.33 -2.82 12.27
N VAL A 94 -11.42 -2.50 13.56
CA VAL A 94 -12.12 -1.32 14.09
C VAL A 94 -11.11 -0.23 14.39
N SER A 95 -11.25 0.94 13.77
CA SER A 95 -10.47 2.14 14.11
C SER A 95 -11.18 2.96 15.18
N LYS A 96 -10.42 3.41 16.18
CA LYS A 96 -10.93 4.19 17.31
C LYS A 96 -10.04 5.40 17.58
N ASP A 97 -10.64 6.48 18.09
CA ASP A 97 -9.93 7.67 18.57
C ASP A 97 -9.37 7.47 19.99
N GLU A 98 -8.81 8.55 20.56
CA GLU A 98 -8.22 8.57 21.91
C GLU A 98 -9.26 8.34 23.01
N GLU A 99 -10.52 8.68 22.77
CA GLU A 99 -11.66 8.46 23.69
C GLU A 99 -12.24 7.05 23.54
N ASN A 100 -11.60 6.17 22.73
CA ASN A 100 -12.06 4.82 22.42
C ASN A 100 -13.38 4.77 21.62
N LYS A 101 -13.75 5.88 20.98
CA LYS A 101 -14.92 5.98 20.12
C LYS A 101 -14.62 5.43 18.75
N THR A 102 -15.50 4.60 18.20
CA THR A 102 -15.34 4.04 16.85
C THR A 102 -15.39 5.14 15.80
N LEU A 103 -14.37 5.16 14.94
CA LEU A 103 -14.27 6.03 13.78
C LEU A 103 -14.77 5.32 12.51
N SER A 104 -14.35 4.08 12.31
CA SER A 104 -14.77 3.24 11.18
C SER A 104 -14.53 1.76 11.49
N THR A 105 -15.22 0.88 10.76
CA THR A 105 -15.02 -0.57 10.82
C THR A 105 -14.76 -1.10 9.41
N ASN A 106 -13.74 -1.93 9.28
CA ASN A 106 -13.47 -2.68 8.07
C ASN A 106 -13.88 -4.13 8.29
N LEU A 107 -14.69 -4.71 7.38
CA LEU A 107 -15.09 -6.11 7.37
C LEU A 107 -14.51 -6.80 6.15
N TYR A 108 -14.11 -8.07 6.29
CA TYR A 108 -13.46 -8.84 5.24
C TYR A 108 -14.06 -10.23 5.11
N GLU A 109 -14.34 -10.64 3.86
CA GLU A 109 -14.77 -11.97 3.51
C GLU A 109 -13.76 -12.66 2.59
N TYR A 110 -13.66 -13.97 2.72
CA TYR A 110 -12.69 -14.79 2.00
C TYR A 110 -13.37 -15.98 1.33
N ASP A 111 -12.85 -16.42 0.18
CA ASP A 111 -13.24 -17.69 -0.43
C ASP A 111 -12.57 -18.88 0.30
N ALA A 112 -12.89 -20.10 -0.16
CA ALA A 112 -12.36 -21.32 0.41
C ALA A 112 -10.83 -21.47 0.23
N GLN A 113 -10.24 -20.76 -0.73
CA GLN A 113 -8.82 -20.73 -1.00
C GLN A 113 -8.09 -19.65 -0.17
N GLY A 114 -8.85 -18.81 0.56
CA GLY A 114 -8.33 -17.73 1.40
C GLY A 114 -8.05 -16.43 0.64
N ASN A 115 -8.57 -16.27 -0.54
CA ASN A 115 -8.52 -15.00 -1.25
C ASN A 115 -9.61 -14.07 -0.71
N ARG A 116 -9.27 -12.80 -0.48
CA ARG A 116 -10.23 -11.82 0.00
C ARG A 116 -11.18 -11.40 -1.12
N ILE A 117 -12.43 -11.87 -1.07
CA ILE A 117 -13.44 -11.61 -2.09
C ILE A 117 -14.26 -10.34 -1.81
N ARG A 118 -14.33 -9.89 -0.56
CA ARG A 118 -15.07 -8.68 -0.18
C ARG A 118 -14.35 -7.91 0.93
N HIS A 119 -14.44 -6.60 0.87
CA HIS A 119 -14.04 -5.66 1.91
C HIS A 119 -15.08 -4.55 1.99
N ASP A 120 -15.69 -4.40 3.15
CA ASP A 120 -16.60 -3.29 3.45
C ASP A 120 -15.95 -2.31 4.42
N LEU A 121 -16.04 -1.04 4.12
CA LEU A 121 -15.72 0.06 5.03
C LEU A 121 -17.03 0.64 5.54
N LEU A 122 -17.24 0.54 6.87
CA LEU A 122 -18.40 1.07 7.56
C LEU A 122 -18.07 2.41 8.23
N THR A 123 -19.03 3.31 8.27
CA THR A 123 -18.97 4.54 9.05
C THR A 123 -19.00 4.22 10.56
N ASN A 124 -18.79 5.23 11.39
CA ASN A 124 -18.96 5.12 12.86
C ASN A 124 -20.39 4.79 13.31
N LYS A 125 -21.38 4.90 12.42
CA LYS A 125 -22.79 4.51 12.67
C LYS A 125 -23.09 3.07 12.25
N GLY A 126 -22.13 2.38 11.59
CA GLY A 126 -22.33 1.03 11.08
C GLY A 126 -22.89 0.95 9.65
N ASP A 127 -23.11 2.10 9.00
CA ASP A 127 -23.57 2.12 7.61
C ASP A 127 -22.39 1.80 6.67
N ILE A 128 -22.63 0.99 5.64
CA ILE A 128 -21.60 0.71 4.61
C ILE A 128 -21.36 1.98 3.79
N PHE A 129 -20.14 2.52 3.91
CA PHE A 129 -19.70 3.65 3.11
C PHE A 129 -19.15 3.19 1.75
N MET A 130 -18.35 2.12 1.74
CA MET A 130 -17.72 1.59 0.55
C MET A 130 -17.62 0.07 0.63
N SER A 131 -17.86 -0.61 -0.48
CA SER A 131 -17.57 -2.03 -0.66
C SER A 131 -16.59 -2.24 -1.80
N THR A 132 -15.68 -3.19 -1.63
CA THR A 132 -14.77 -3.67 -2.69
C THR A 132 -15.02 -5.15 -2.89
N PHE A 133 -15.26 -5.57 -4.14
CA PHE A 133 -15.40 -6.97 -4.54
C PHE A 133 -14.20 -7.36 -5.39
N SER A 134 -13.71 -8.58 -5.20
CA SER A 134 -12.52 -9.10 -5.89
C SER A 134 -12.81 -10.49 -6.45
N LYS A 135 -12.32 -10.76 -7.69
CA LYS A 135 -12.36 -12.08 -8.32
C LYS A 135 -10.96 -12.55 -8.64
N TYR A 136 -10.75 -13.84 -8.54
CA TYR A 136 -9.45 -14.48 -8.76
C TYR A 136 -9.56 -15.59 -9.79
N ASN A 137 -8.45 -15.87 -10.50
CA ASN A 137 -8.35 -17.03 -11.38
C ASN A 137 -7.88 -18.27 -10.59
N ASP A 138 -7.76 -19.40 -11.28
CA ASP A 138 -7.34 -20.68 -10.70
C ASP A 138 -5.88 -20.64 -10.15
N LYS A 139 -5.07 -19.69 -10.61
CA LYS A 139 -3.72 -19.41 -10.06
C LYS A 139 -3.75 -18.47 -8.86
N GLN A 140 -4.94 -18.14 -8.32
CA GLN A 140 -5.16 -17.19 -7.22
C GLN A 140 -4.65 -15.77 -7.50
N GLN A 141 -4.61 -15.36 -8.77
CA GLN A 141 -4.28 -14.00 -9.17
C GLN A 141 -5.56 -13.17 -9.26
N LEU A 142 -5.54 -11.95 -8.74
CA LEU A 142 -6.65 -11.01 -8.83
C LEU A 142 -6.90 -10.64 -10.29
N ILE A 143 -8.06 -11.01 -10.85
CA ILE A 143 -8.40 -10.69 -12.24
C ILE A 143 -9.42 -9.56 -12.36
N GLU A 144 -10.21 -9.30 -11.33
CA GLU A 144 -11.18 -8.21 -11.31
C GLU A 144 -11.33 -7.63 -9.91
N LYS A 145 -11.47 -6.31 -9.84
CA LYS A 145 -11.79 -5.57 -8.61
C LYS A 145 -12.84 -4.52 -8.93
N SER A 146 -13.95 -4.53 -8.18
CA SER A 146 -15.01 -3.52 -8.29
C SER A 146 -15.14 -2.75 -6.99
N ASN A 147 -15.31 -1.43 -7.07
CA ASN A 147 -15.55 -0.57 -5.92
C ASN A 147 -16.95 0.02 -6.01
N CYS A 148 -17.69 -0.04 -4.90
CA CYS A 148 -19.03 0.46 -4.77
C CYS A 148 -19.06 1.51 -3.64
N VAL A 149 -19.63 2.67 -3.91
CA VAL A 149 -19.83 3.75 -2.91
C VAL A 149 -21.32 4.03 -2.83
N GLY A 150 -21.89 4.02 -1.61
CA GLY A 150 -23.31 4.22 -1.42
C GLY A 150 -24.19 3.19 -2.16
N GLY A 151 -23.69 1.97 -2.35
CA GLY A 151 -24.38 0.89 -3.08
C GLY A 151 -24.25 0.95 -4.60
N VAL A 152 -23.60 1.97 -5.17
CA VAL A 152 -23.37 2.11 -6.62
C VAL A 152 -21.98 1.58 -6.97
N CYS A 153 -21.92 0.58 -7.86
CA CYS A 153 -20.69 -0.14 -8.25
C CYS A 153 -20.26 0.27 -9.68
N ASP A 154 -19.85 1.52 -9.82
CA ASP A 154 -19.51 2.09 -11.13
C ASP A 154 -18.04 1.88 -11.52
N ASP A 155 -17.15 1.65 -10.57
CA ASP A 155 -15.72 1.56 -10.80
C ASP A 155 -15.26 0.09 -10.79
N LYS A 156 -14.58 -0.34 -11.86
CA LYS A 156 -14.05 -1.70 -12.02
C LYS A 156 -12.65 -1.65 -12.62
N SER A 157 -11.74 -2.47 -12.10
CA SER A 157 -10.43 -2.76 -12.69
C SER A 157 -10.35 -4.23 -13.09
N VAL A 158 -9.74 -4.50 -14.26
CA VAL A 158 -9.47 -5.85 -14.78
C VAL A 158 -7.97 -5.99 -14.96
N PHE A 159 -7.40 -7.13 -14.55
CA PHE A 159 -5.97 -7.38 -14.51
C PHE A 159 -5.57 -8.56 -15.39
N THR A 160 -4.51 -8.41 -16.16
CA THR A 160 -3.95 -9.45 -17.03
C THR A 160 -2.51 -9.72 -16.64
N TYR A 161 -2.12 -10.97 -16.64
CA TYR A 161 -0.81 -11.45 -16.23
C TYR A 161 -0.13 -12.22 -17.36
N ASP A 162 1.21 -12.21 -17.37
CA ASP A 162 2.01 -13.08 -18.24
C ASP A 162 2.09 -14.52 -17.70
N ASP A 163 2.76 -15.39 -18.44
CA ASP A 163 2.94 -16.81 -18.08
C ASP A 163 3.75 -16.99 -16.77
N LYS A 164 4.61 -16.03 -16.41
CA LYS A 164 5.36 -16.00 -15.16
C LYS A 164 4.53 -15.51 -13.99
N GLY A 165 3.32 -15.00 -14.23
CA GLY A 165 2.42 -14.45 -13.23
C GLY A 165 2.66 -12.98 -12.89
N TYR A 166 3.39 -12.24 -13.71
CA TYR A 166 3.60 -10.80 -13.52
C TYR A 166 2.49 -10.01 -14.18
N LEU A 167 2.02 -8.96 -13.51
CA LEU A 167 0.99 -8.06 -14.04
C LEU A 167 1.55 -7.33 -15.28
N ILE A 168 0.87 -7.48 -16.43
CA ILE A 168 1.24 -6.83 -17.69
C ILE A 168 0.21 -5.78 -18.14
N ARG A 169 -1.02 -5.83 -17.62
CA ARG A 169 -2.07 -4.88 -18.02
C ARG A 169 -3.11 -4.71 -16.91
N GLU A 170 -3.56 -3.47 -16.70
CA GLU A 170 -4.72 -3.07 -15.91
C GLU A 170 -5.64 -2.21 -16.77
N ASP A 171 -6.90 -2.63 -16.92
CA ASP A 171 -7.97 -1.86 -17.56
C ASP A 171 -8.92 -1.31 -16.51
N LYS A 172 -9.22 -0.01 -16.58
CA LYS A 172 -10.17 0.66 -15.69
C LYS A 172 -11.42 1.04 -16.42
N TYR A 173 -12.55 0.73 -15.80
CA TYR A 173 -13.89 0.98 -16.32
C TYR A 173 -14.67 1.83 -15.34
N LYS A 174 -15.57 2.68 -15.90
CA LYS A 174 -16.62 3.36 -15.17
C LYS A 174 -17.95 3.10 -15.90
N LYS A 175 -18.94 2.57 -15.20
CA LYS A 175 -20.23 2.15 -15.81
C LYS A 175 -20.02 1.31 -17.09
N ASP A 176 -19.16 0.29 -16.98
CA ASP A 176 -18.76 -0.61 -18.07
C ASP A 176 -18.06 0.03 -19.28
N SER A 177 -17.82 1.33 -19.27
CA SER A 177 -17.02 2.02 -20.29
C SER A 177 -15.56 2.06 -19.88
N LEU A 178 -14.66 1.65 -20.79
CA LEU A 178 -13.21 1.76 -20.56
C LEU A 178 -12.85 3.24 -20.38
N THR A 179 -12.15 3.57 -19.30
CA THR A 179 -11.65 4.92 -19.02
C THR A 179 -10.15 5.05 -19.22
N SER A 180 -9.41 4.00 -18.92
CA SER A 180 -7.97 3.96 -19.14
C SER A 180 -7.46 2.52 -19.14
N LYS A 181 -6.30 2.33 -19.78
CA LYS A 181 -5.52 1.09 -19.67
C LYS A 181 -4.08 1.42 -19.29
N THR A 182 -3.48 0.61 -18.43
CA THR A 182 -2.06 0.70 -18.08
C THR A 182 -1.34 -0.56 -18.49
N LEU A 183 -0.27 -0.44 -19.26
CA LEU A 183 0.63 -1.52 -19.64
C LEU A 183 1.87 -1.48 -18.75
N TYR A 184 2.37 -2.66 -18.38
CA TYR A 184 3.51 -2.83 -17.51
C TYR A 184 4.62 -3.61 -18.23
N LYS A 185 5.86 -3.12 -18.12
CA LYS A 185 7.06 -3.85 -18.48
C LYS A 185 7.81 -4.17 -17.19
N ASN A 186 8.01 -5.43 -16.90
CA ASN A 186 8.60 -5.91 -15.66
C ASN A 186 10.05 -6.38 -15.86
N ASP A 187 10.83 -6.37 -14.77
CA ASP A 187 12.10 -7.07 -14.71
C ASP A 187 11.89 -8.60 -14.50
N GLU A 188 12.98 -9.34 -14.39
CA GLU A 188 12.95 -10.80 -14.17
C GLU A 188 12.38 -11.20 -12.79
N LYS A 189 12.22 -10.26 -11.87
CA LYS A 189 11.64 -10.45 -10.52
C LYS A 189 10.19 -9.99 -10.44
N GLY A 190 9.63 -9.44 -11.53
CA GLY A 190 8.27 -8.90 -11.58
C GLY A 190 8.15 -7.46 -11.07
N ASN A 191 9.26 -6.74 -10.90
CA ASN A 191 9.20 -5.31 -10.56
C ASN A 191 8.88 -4.49 -11.82
N PRO A 192 7.91 -3.57 -11.81
CA PRO A 192 7.51 -2.79 -12.98
C PRO A 192 8.54 -1.71 -13.33
N LEU A 193 9.36 -1.96 -14.37
CA LEU A 193 10.35 -1.01 -14.86
C LEU A 193 9.73 0.16 -15.63
N GLU A 194 8.61 -0.09 -16.33
CA GLU A 194 7.87 0.94 -17.07
C GLU A 194 6.36 0.72 -16.92
N ARG A 195 5.63 1.80 -16.81
CA ARG A 195 4.17 1.86 -16.82
C ARG A 195 3.72 2.90 -17.83
N LEU A 196 2.92 2.48 -18.81
CA LEU A 196 2.34 3.34 -19.85
C LEU A 196 0.83 3.34 -19.64
N THR A 197 0.24 4.50 -19.33
CA THR A 197 -1.21 4.64 -19.17
C THR A 197 -1.77 5.39 -20.37
N TYR A 198 -2.78 4.79 -20.98
CA TYR A 198 -3.53 5.32 -22.11
C TYR A 198 -4.95 5.65 -21.67
N ASP A 199 -5.57 6.64 -22.26
CA ASP A 199 -7.00 6.90 -22.11
C ASP A 199 -7.84 5.94 -22.98
N ALA A 200 -9.17 6.14 -22.99
CA ALA A 200 -10.10 5.32 -23.75
C ALA A 200 -9.94 5.43 -25.29
N THR A 201 -9.24 6.45 -25.77
CA THR A 201 -8.98 6.70 -27.22
C THR A 201 -7.59 6.21 -27.65
N ASP A 202 -6.91 5.46 -26.80
CA ASP A 202 -5.53 5.01 -27.01
C ASP A 202 -4.46 6.12 -27.04
N LYS A 203 -4.77 7.31 -26.53
CA LYS A 203 -3.78 8.37 -26.34
C LYS A 203 -2.96 8.08 -25.08
N LEU A 204 -1.63 8.10 -25.19
CA LEU A 204 -0.74 8.02 -24.03
C LEU A 204 -0.91 9.26 -23.14
N ILE A 205 -1.35 9.08 -21.90
CA ILE A 205 -1.60 10.16 -20.93
C ILE A 205 -0.59 10.16 -19.76
N LYS A 206 0.13 9.05 -19.57
CA LYS A 206 1.14 8.97 -18.51
C LYS A 206 2.18 7.91 -18.81
N LYS A 207 3.44 8.29 -18.68
CA LYS A 207 4.57 7.36 -18.68
C LYS A 207 5.32 7.48 -17.35
N VAL A 208 5.64 6.35 -16.73
CA VAL A 208 6.46 6.27 -15.52
C VAL A 208 7.52 5.20 -15.72
N THR A 209 8.77 5.50 -15.36
CA THR A 209 9.84 4.49 -15.28
C THR A 209 10.33 4.37 -13.84
N SER A 210 10.75 3.17 -13.45
CA SER A 210 11.25 2.89 -12.11
C SER A 210 12.49 2.01 -12.16
N THR A 211 13.39 2.17 -11.20
CA THR A 211 14.51 1.27 -10.95
C THR A 211 14.42 0.71 -9.54
N TYR A 212 15.06 -0.43 -9.29
CA TYR A 212 14.95 -1.16 -8.02
C TYR A 212 16.33 -1.62 -7.55
N ASP A 213 16.48 -1.73 -6.22
CA ASP A 213 17.64 -2.38 -5.64
C ASP A 213 17.52 -3.93 -5.68
N LYS A 214 18.55 -4.61 -5.18
CA LYS A 214 18.56 -6.08 -5.13
C LYS A 214 17.51 -6.68 -4.21
N GLU A 215 17.03 -5.94 -3.21
CA GLU A 215 15.96 -6.29 -2.28
C GLU A 215 14.54 -6.05 -2.86
N GLY A 216 14.44 -5.41 -4.05
CA GLY A 216 13.18 -5.09 -4.73
C GLY A 216 12.53 -3.79 -4.24
N ASN A 217 13.29 -2.89 -3.59
CA ASN A 217 12.81 -1.57 -3.24
C ASN A 217 13.09 -0.58 -4.38
N GLU A 218 12.11 0.26 -4.70
CA GLU A 218 12.24 1.28 -5.75
C GLU A 218 13.32 2.31 -5.36
N THR A 219 14.29 2.53 -6.25
CA THR A 219 15.41 3.46 -6.04
C THR A 219 15.26 4.74 -6.85
N GLU A 220 14.52 4.69 -7.93
CA GLU A 220 14.19 5.86 -8.74
C GLU A 220 12.76 5.72 -9.30
N ASN A 221 12.06 6.84 -9.41
CA ASN A 221 10.77 6.96 -10.08
C ASN A 221 10.77 8.23 -10.92
N VAL A 222 10.55 8.09 -12.22
CA VAL A 222 10.51 9.21 -13.17
C VAL A 222 9.15 9.26 -13.84
N VAL A 223 8.46 10.38 -13.71
CA VAL A 223 7.21 10.69 -14.41
C VAL A 223 7.51 11.59 -15.58
N TYR A 224 6.99 11.27 -16.76
CA TYR A 224 7.18 12.03 -17.99
C TYR A 224 5.92 12.80 -18.36
N LYS A 225 6.10 13.94 -19.02
CA LYS A 225 5.04 14.70 -19.68
C LYS A 225 4.70 14.05 -21.03
N GLU A 226 3.63 14.52 -21.68
CA GLU A 226 3.21 14.05 -23.00
C GLU A 226 4.28 14.27 -24.09
N ASP A 227 5.09 15.34 -23.98
CA ASP A 227 6.18 15.66 -24.90
C ASP A 227 7.44 14.81 -24.68
N GLY A 228 7.40 13.87 -23.70
CA GLY A 228 8.52 13.02 -23.35
C GLY A 228 9.54 13.64 -22.40
N THR A 229 9.39 14.91 -22.02
CA THR A 229 10.27 15.56 -21.03
C THR A 229 9.93 15.07 -19.61
N VAL A 230 10.89 15.15 -18.69
CA VAL A 230 10.68 14.75 -17.29
C VAL A 230 9.79 15.76 -16.58
N ALA A 231 8.68 15.29 -16.03
CA ALA A 231 7.77 16.07 -15.18
C ALA A 231 8.20 16.03 -13.71
N GLN A 232 8.63 14.86 -13.24
CA GLN A 232 9.06 14.66 -11.86
C GLN A 232 10.07 13.53 -11.80
N LYS A 233 11.12 13.71 -11.01
CA LYS A 233 12.10 12.66 -10.70
C LYS A 233 12.27 12.54 -9.21
N LYS A 234 11.98 11.35 -8.67
CA LYS A 234 12.21 11.00 -7.27
C LYS A 234 13.28 9.94 -7.16
N ASN A 235 14.14 10.08 -6.18
CA ASN A 235 15.16 9.12 -5.83
C ASN A 235 14.95 8.65 -4.40
N TYR A 236 15.23 7.38 -4.16
CA TYR A 236 15.09 6.73 -2.85
C TYR A 236 16.38 6.03 -2.48
N THR A 237 16.87 6.27 -1.28
CA THR A 237 18.01 5.54 -0.72
C THR A 237 17.59 4.80 0.53
N TYR A 238 18.18 3.62 0.75
CA TYR A 238 17.82 2.75 1.86
C TYR A 238 19.02 2.35 2.69
N GLN A 239 18.80 2.22 3.99
CA GLN A 239 19.71 1.54 4.91
C GLN A 239 18.97 0.33 5.47
N TYR A 240 19.69 -0.77 5.73
CA TYR A 240 19.12 -2.05 6.13
C TYR A 240 19.70 -2.54 7.44
N ASP A 241 18.91 -3.24 8.23
CA ASP A 241 19.39 -4.00 9.38
C ASP A 241 20.03 -5.34 8.95
N LYS A 242 20.54 -6.09 9.93
CA LYS A 242 21.16 -7.42 9.69
C LYS A 242 20.18 -8.47 9.13
N LYS A 243 18.86 -8.25 9.28
CA LYS A 243 17.80 -9.13 8.75
C LYS A 243 17.29 -8.68 7.38
N LYS A 244 17.89 -7.61 6.81
CA LYS A 244 17.52 -6.98 5.54
C LYS A 244 16.13 -6.34 5.54
N ASN A 245 15.63 -5.92 6.70
CA ASN A 245 14.56 -4.94 6.75
C ASN A 245 15.17 -3.55 6.57
N TRP A 246 14.57 -2.70 5.75
CA TRP A 246 15.06 -1.33 5.67
C TRP A 246 14.72 -0.57 6.96
N ILE A 247 15.71 0.15 7.47
CA ILE A 247 15.59 0.91 8.73
C ILE A 247 15.53 2.42 8.50
N LYS A 248 15.99 2.85 7.33
CA LYS A 248 15.93 4.25 6.92
C LYS A 248 15.72 4.33 5.42
N LYS A 249 14.76 5.15 5.01
CA LYS A 249 14.49 5.53 3.62
C LYS A 249 14.62 7.04 3.53
N THR A 250 15.44 7.56 2.61
CA THR A 250 15.47 8.99 2.27
C THR A 250 14.85 9.17 0.90
N GLU A 251 13.90 10.09 0.80
CA GLU A 251 13.25 10.49 -0.45
C GLU A 251 13.76 11.86 -0.87
N SER A 252 14.18 11.95 -2.13
CA SER A 252 14.66 13.20 -2.75
C SER A 252 13.85 13.47 -4.01
N GLU A 253 13.62 14.72 -4.33
CA GLU A 253 13.01 15.17 -5.59
C GLU A 253 13.98 16.14 -6.27
N ASN A 254 14.32 15.86 -7.53
CA ASN A 254 15.30 16.64 -8.31
C ASN A 254 16.67 16.79 -7.61
N GLY A 255 17.06 15.78 -6.81
CA GLY A 255 18.31 15.76 -6.06
C GLY A 255 18.21 16.31 -4.63
N GLU A 256 17.15 17.05 -4.28
CA GLU A 256 16.96 17.64 -2.97
C GLU A 256 16.18 16.70 -2.03
N PRO A 257 16.70 16.33 -0.86
CA PRO A 257 15.99 15.48 0.08
C PRO A 257 14.84 16.26 0.73
N TYR A 258 13.67 15.64 0.83
CA TYR A 258 12.48 16.26 1.43
C TYR A 258 11.82 15.43 2.53
N LEU A 259 12.11 14.12 2.59
CA LEU A 259 11.51 13.20 3.56
C LEU A 259 12.50 12.10 3.95
N ILE A 260 12.61 11.84 5.24
CA ILE A 260 13.22 10.62 5.77
C ILE A 260 12.15 9.84 6.51
N ILE A 261 12.11 8.53 6.28
CA ILE A 261 11.30 7.58 7.04
C ILE A 261 12.25 6.63 7.75
N GLU A 262 12.13 6.53 9.05
CA GLU A 262 12.87 5.57 9.86
C GLU A 262 11.96 4.46 10.36
N GLN A 263 12.45 3.23 10.36
CA GLN A 263 11.81 2.08 10.99
C GLN A 263 12.68 1.56 12.12
N LYS A 264 12.08 1.35 13.29
CA LYS A 264 12.72 0.75 14.46
C LYS A 264 12.06 -0.57 14.77
N PHE A 265 12.86 -1.61 14.89
CA PHE A 265 12.39 -2.98 15.09
C PHE A 265 12.81 -3.55 16.44
N GLU A 266 11.90 -4.28 17.08
CA GLU A 266 12.21 -5.27 18.10
C GLU A 266 11.85 -6.64 17.54
N TYR A 267 12.70 -7.64 17.83
CA TYR A 267 12.52 -9.00 17.35
C TYR A 267 12.26 -9.96 18.52
N TYR A 268 11.46 -10.99 18.26
CA TYR A 268 11.42 -12.14 19.15
C TYR A 268 12.78 -12.85 19.16
N LYS A 269 13.14 -13.38 20.34
CA LYS A 269 14.31 -14.26 20.53
C LYS A 269 14.12 -15.61 19.87
#